data_3fd36316e2f6a183d1f965f40fa6d453
#
_entry.id   3fd36316e2f6a183d1f965f40fa6d453
#
_cell.length_a   1.000
_cell.length_b   1.000
_cell.length_c   1.000
_cell.angle_alpha   90.00
_cell.angle_beta   90.00
_cell.angle_gamma   90.00
#
_symmetry.space_group_name_H-M   'P 1'
#
loop_
_entity.id
_entity.type
_entity.pdbx_description
1 polymer ?
#
loop_
_entity_poly.entity_id
_entity_poly.type
_entity_poly.pdbx_seq_one_letter_code
_entity_poly.pdbx_strand_id
1 'polypeptide(L)'
;LSLHVALPIYDFYHLFQNYGCNMEFGGDDQWSNMLGGTELIRRKLGKDAYAMTVTLLTDSQGKKMGKTAGNAVWLDPNKTSPFEFYQYWRNVGDADVMKCIRMLTFLPLEQIDEMDSWEGSKLNEAKEILAYEMPSMVHGEEEAKNAQEGARAVFSTGSSEHMPTSEISAEDFTDDKIDIVTLLVKAELAKTRNEGRRAVEQGGVSVDGEKITDPKYAVEKAAFGEDGIVLKKGKDRKSTRLNSSHIT
;
A
#
# COMPACT_ATOMS: atom_id res chain seq x y z
N LEU A 1 -37.00 -11.67 2.91
CA LEU A 1 -35.54 -11.84 2.86
C LEU A 1 -34.99 -10.92 1.76
N SER A 2 -34.06 -10.05 2.10
CA SER A 2 -33.36 -9.22 1.11
C SER A 2 -32.60 -10.12 0.13
N LEU A 3 -32.62 -9.77 -1.16
CA LEU A 3 -31.89 -10.49 -2.21
C LEU A 3 -30.40 -10.64 -1.87
N HIS A 4 -29.80 -9.63 -1.20
CA HIS A 4 -28.42 -9.63 -0.76
C HIS A 4 -28.09 -10.69 0.31
N VAL A 5 -29.09 -11.20 1.05
CA VAL A 5 -28.91 -12.27 2.03
C VAL A 5 -29.20 -13.64 1.39
N ALA A 6 -30.13 -13.71 0.46
CA ALA A 6 -30.52 -14.97 -0.18
C ALA A 6 -29.48 -15.48 -1.19
N LEU A 7 -28.81 -14.57 -1.91
CA LEU A 7 -27.83 -14.93 -2.94
C LEU A 7 -26.63 -15.72 -2.38
N PRO A 8 -25.90 -15.25 -1.35
CA PRO A 8 -24.76 -16.00 -0.83
C PRO A 8 -25.13 -17.38 -0.29
N ILE A 9 -26.30 -17.51 0.36
CA ILE A 9 -26.81 -18.79 0.89
C ILE A 9 -27.04 -19.78 -0.25
N TYR A 10 -27.68 -19.34 -1.33
CA TYR A 10 -27.98 -20.17 -2.48
C TYR A 10 -26.73 -20.48 -3.31
N ASP A 11 -25.80 -19.54 -3.35
CA ASP A 11 -24.55 -19.67 -4.07
C ASP A 11 -23.68 -20.81 -3.47
N PHE A 12 -23.57 -20.87 -2.14
CA PHE A 12 -22.88 -21.97 -1.46
C PHE A 12 -23.52 -23.33 -1.79
N TYR A 13 -24.86 -23.42 -1.76
CA TYR A 13 -25.56 -24.64 -2.14
C TYR A 13 -25.28 -25.03 -3.59
N HIS A 14 -25.27 -24.08 -4.52
CA HIS A 14 -24.96 -24.29 -5.93
C HIS A 14 -23.50 -24.78 -6.13
N LEU A 15 -22.55 -24.13 -5.47
CA LEU A 15 -21.14 -24.50 -5.51
C LEU A 15 -20.91 -25.91 -4.94
N PHE A 16 -21.60 -26.23 -3.86
CA PHE A 16 -21.55 -27.58 -3.28
C PHE A 16 -22.01 -28.64 -4.27
N GLN A 17 -23.16 -28.43 -4.93
CA GLN A 17 -23.73 -29.41 -5.86
C GLN A 17 -22.91 -29.59 -7.12
N ASN A 18 -22.45 -28.49 -7.71
CA ASN A 18 -21.90 -28.52 -9.07
C ASN A 18 -20.36 -28.58 -9.09
N TYR A 19 -19.71 -28.14 -8.03
CA TYR A 19 -18.24 -28.02 -7.98
C TYR A 19 -17.59 -28.78 -6.80
N GLY A 20 -18.41 -29.42 -5.95
CA GLY A 20 -17.91 -30.15 -4.78
C GLY A 20 -17.32 -29.22 -3.69
N CYS A 21 -17.63 -27.93 -3.72
CA CYS A 21 -17.19 -26.97 -2.72
C CYS A 21 -17.93 -27.25 -1.40
N ASN A 22 -17.23 -27.80 -0.43
CA ASN A 22 -17.79 -28.19 0.86
C ASN A 22 -17.43 -27.25 2.01
N MET A 23 -16.63 -26.20 1.76
CA MET A 23 -16.21 -25.23 2.76
C MET A 23 -16.21 -23.82 2.20
N GLU A 24 -16.72 -22.86 2.98
CA GLU A 24 -16.76 -21.45 2.64
C GLU A 24 -16.03 -20.63 3.70
N PHE A 25 -15.28 -19.61 3.25
CA PHE A 25 -14.55 -18.69 4.11
C PHE A 25 -15.09 -17.28 3.93
N GLY A 26 -15.20 -16.53 5.01
CA GLY A 26 -15.62 -15.12 4.96
C GLY A 26 -15.15 -14.31 6.16
N GLY A 27 -15.48 -13.01 6.12
CA GLY A 27 -15.34 -12.17 7.31
C GLY A 27 -16.45 -12.46 8.33
N ASP A 28 -16.27 -12.04 9.57
CA ASP A 28 -17.26 -12.24 10.64
C ASP A 28 -18.66 -11.70 10.29
N ASP A 29 -18.73 -10.67 9.47
CA ASP A 29 -19.96 -10.08 8.99
C ASP A 29 -20.75 -11.00 8.03
N GLN A 30 -20.11 -12.06 7.49
CA GLN A 30 -20.73 -13.04 6.59
C GLN A 30 -21.19 -14.33 7.29
N TRP A 31 -20.91 -14.46 8.60
CA TRP A 31 -21.21 -15.68 9.36
C TRP A 31 -22.63 -16.20 9.16
N SER A 32 -23.63 -15.34 9.31
CA SER A 32 -25.04 -15.75 9.17
C SER A 32 -25.40 -16.21 7.76
N ASN A 33 -24.78 -15.64 6.74
CA ASN A 33 -25.01 -16.02 5.34
C ASN A 33 -24.42 -17.42 5.07
N MET A 34 -23.21 -17.68 5.52
CA MET A 34 -22.54 -18.97 5.37
C MET A 34 -23.26 -20.08 6.15
N LEU A 35 -23.70 -19.81 7.38
CA LEU A 35 -24.54 -20.76 8.14
C LEU A 35 -25.85 -21.08 7.45
N GLY A 36 -26.48 -20.09 6.82
CA GLY A 36 -27.67 -20.33 5.99
C GLY A 36 -27.40 -21.31 4.85
N GLY A 37 -26.23 -21.20 4.21
CA GLY A 37 -25.76 -22.09 3.16
C GLY A 37 -25.52 -23.51 3.67
N THR A 38 -24.78 -23.68 4.78
CA THR A 38 -24.55 -25.01 5.38
C THR A 38 -25.85 -25.70 5.77
N GLU A 39 -26.79 -24.94 6.36
CA GLU A 39 -28.11 -25.47 6.76
C GLU A 39 -28.97 -25.84 5.55
N LEU A 40 -28.91 -25.07 4.46
CA LEU A 40 -29.63 -25.40 3.21
C LEU A 40 -29.08 -26.70 2.62
N ILE A 41 -27.75 -26.89 2.58
CA ILE A 41 -27.10 -28.11 2.11
C ILE A 41 -27.55 -29.30 2.96
N ARG A 42 -27.49 -29.16 4.29
CA ARG A 42 -27.88 -30.19 5.22
C ARG A 42 -29.36 -30.61 5.00
N ARG A 43 -30.29 -29.66 4.86
CA ARG A 43 -31.71 -29.94 4.69
C ARG A 43 -32.07 -30.51 3.33
N LYS A 44 -31.40 -30.03 2.27
CA LYS A 44 -31.74 -30.42 0.90
C LYS A 44 -31.01 -31.68 0.44
N LEU A 45 -29.79 -31.89 0.89
CA LEU A 45 -28.92 -32.96 0.39
C LEU A 45 -28.58 -34.01 1.46
N GLY A 46 -28.86 -33.73 2.74
CA GLY A 46 -28.48 -34.60 3.86
C GLY A 46 -26.96 -34.71 4.02
N LYS A 47 -26.20 -33.71 3.61
CA LYS A 47 -24.75 -33.67 3.61
C LYS A 47 -24.21 -32.55 4.51
N ASP A 48 -22.99 -32.71 4.98
CA ASP A 48 -22.30 -31.73 5.78
C ASP A 48 -21.51 -30.75 4.90
N ALA A 49 -21.59 -29.47 5.23
CA ALA A 49 -20.75 -28.40 4.69
C ALA A 49 -20.27 -27.52 5.84
N TYR A 50 -19.14 -26.86 5.63
CA TYR A 50 -18.40 -26.16 6.67
C TYR A 50 -18.26 -24.67 6.34
N ALA A 51 -18.27 -23.84 7.38
CA ALA A 51 -18.02 -22.42 7.24
C ALA A 51 -16.99 -21.98 8.28
N MET A 52 -16.10 -21.08 7.89
CA MET A 52 -15.10 -20.49 8.76
C MET A 52 -15.04 -18.99 8.53
N THR A 53 -15.00 -18.22 9.61
CA THR A 53 -14.80 -16.77 9.53
C THR A 53 -13.42 -16.38 10.04
N VAL A 54 -12.92 -15.27 9.50
CA VAL A 54 -11.75 -14.57 10.00
C VAL A 54 -12.15 -13.17 10.43
N THR A 55 -11.53 -12.68 11.49
CA THR A 55 -11.76 -11.33 12.00
C THR A 55 -11.42 -10.30 10.92
N LEU A 56 -12.26 -9.27 10.77
CA LEU A 56 -12.02 -8.19 9.84
C LEU A 56 -10.70 -7.46 10.17
N LEU A 57 -9.88 -7.22 9.15
CA LEU A 57 -8.69 -6.41 9.29
C LEU A 57 -9.09 -4.94 9.41
N THR A 58 -8.96 -4.42 10.62
CA THR A 58 -9.24 -3.02 10.97
C THR A 58 -8.00 -2.38 11.56
N ASP A 59 -7.86 -1.06 11.37
CA ASP A 59 -6.88 -0.28 12.11
C ASP A 59 -7.26 -0.12 13.59
N SER A 60 -6.37 0.49 14.38
CA SER A 60 -6.57 0.75 15.82
C SER A 60 -7.78 1.65 16.14
N GLN A 61 -8.33 2.33 15.14
CA GLN A 61 -9.55 3.15 15.24
C GLN A 61 -10.81 2.37 14.84
N GLY A 62 -10.70 1.07 14.53
CA GLY A 62 -11.81 0.23 14.08
C GLY A 62 -12.23 0.44 12.62
N LYS A 63 -11.47 1.19 11.83
CA LYS A 63 -11.75 1.41 10.42
C LYS A 63 -11.18 0.26 9.58
N LYS A 64 -11.98 -0.24 8.62
CA LYS A 64 -11.54 -1.32 7.71
C LYS A 64 -10.31 -0.88 6.90
N MET A 65 -9.23 -1.66 6.95
CA MET A 65 -8.04 -1.42 6.15
C MET A 65 -8.29 -1.74 4.66
N GLY A 66 -7.56 -1.06 3.77
CA GLY A 66 -7.60 -1.32 2.32
C GLY A 66 -8.79 -0.72 1.55
N LYS A 67 -9.81 -0.14 2.21
CA LYS A 67 -10.97 0.47 1.55
C LYS A 67 -11.08 2.00 1.68
N THR A 68 -10.00 2.68 2.01
CA THR A 68 -10.02 4.14 2.16
C THR A 68 -10.07 4.78 0.77
N ALA A 69 -11.08 5.59 0.50
CA ALA A 69 -11.22 6.33 -0.74
C ALA A 69 -9.94 7.14 -1.03
N GLY A 70 -9.24 6.80 -2.11
CA GLY A 70 -8.01 7.45 -2.55
C GLY A 70 -6.69 6.83 -2.07
N ASN A 71 -6.71 5.83 -1.16
CA ASN A 71 -5.51 5.13 -0.67
C ASN A 71 -5.70 3.60 -0.71
N ALA A 72 -6.47 3.09 -1.66
CA ALA A 72 -6.57 1.65 -1.86
C ALA A 72 -5.22 1.10 -2.35
N VAL A 73 -4.72 0.08 -1.66
CA VAL A 73 -3.52 -0.65 -2.06
C VAL A 73 -3.96 -1.88 -2.83
N TRP A 74 -3.47 -2.01 -4.05
CA TRP A 74 -3.83 -3.09 -4.96
C TRP A 74 -2.75 -4.16 -4.97
N LEU A 75 -3.16 -5.42 -5.15
CA LEU A 75 -2.23 -6.53 -5.36
C LEU A 75 -1.66 -6.53 -6.79
N ASP A 76 -2.34 -5.87 -7.73
CA ASP A 76 -1.90 -5.71 -9.11
C ASP A 76 -0.74 -4.70 -9.18
N PRO A 77 0.48 -5.12 -9.60
CA PRO A 77 1.66 -4.25 -9.64
C PRO A 77 1.53 -3.09 -10.62
N ASN A 78 0.59 -3.15 -11.58
CA ASN A 78 0.30 -2.05 -12.49
C ASN A 78 -0.54 -0.93 -11.85
N LYS A 79 -1.16 -1.20 -10.68
CA LYS A 79 -1.97 -0.24 -9.94
C LYS A 79 -1.30 0.26 -8.66
N THR A 80 -0.52 -0.59 -8.02
CA THR A 80 0.33 -0.27 -6.87
C THR A 80 1.64 -1.01 -7.08
N SER A 81 2.70 -0.27 -7.33
CA SER A 81 4.02 -0.87 -7.56
C SER A 81 4.48 -1.66 -6.33
N PRO A 82 5.37 -2.68 -6.48
CA PRO A 82 5.93 -3.41 -5.35
C PRO A 82 6.58 -2.50 -4.31
N PHE A 83 7.20 -1.40 -4.74
CA PHE A 83 7.79 -0.40 -3.86
C PHE A 83 6.73 0.36 -3.04
N GLU A 84 5.65 0.83 -3.69
CA GLU A 84 4.54 1.50 -2.97
C GLU A 84 3.81 0.53 -2.04
N PHE A 85 3.67 -0.73 -2.45
CA PHE A 85 3.10 -1.79 -1.64
C PHE A 85 3.95 -2.06 -0.39
N TYR A 86 5.28 -2.13 -0.53
CA TYR A 86 6.23 -2.20 0.57
C TYR A 86 6.10 -0.99 1.51
N GLN A 87 6.08 0.23 0.97
CA GLN A 87 5.96 1.46 1.74
C GLN A 87 4.66 1.55 2.53
N TYR A 88 3.56 1.05 1.97
CA TYR A 88 2.29 1.00 2.68
C TYR A 88 2.40 0.19 3.98
N TRP A 89 2.96 -1.01 3.91
CA TRP A 89 3.13 -1.88 5.08
C TRP A 89 4.21 -1.36 6.03
N ARG A 90 5.23 -0.72 5.51
CA ARG A 90 6.28 -0.07 6.33
C ARG A 90 5.75 1.10 7.16
N ASN A 91 4.67 1.74 6.73
CA ASN A 91 4.03 2.88 7.37
C ASN A 91 2.79 2.52 8.21
N VAL A 92 2.53 1.25 8.45
CA VAL A 92 1.46 0.80 9.35
C VAL A 92 1.69 1.36 10.76
N GLY A 93 0.62 1.72 11.46
CA GLY A 93 0.67 2.25 12.83
C GLY A 93 1.32 1.27 13.81
N ASP A 94 2.01 1.79 14.83
CA ASP A 94 2.65 0.97 15.87
C ASP A 94 1.66 0.03 16.57
N ALA A 95 0.43 0.51 16.80
CA ALA A 95 -0.63 -0.27 17.41
C ALA A 95 -1.20 -1.38 16.52
N ASP A 96 -0.93 -1.33 15.21
CA ASP A 96 -1.53 -2.24 14.22
C ASP A 96 -0.55 -3.28 13.68
N VAL A 97 0.76 -3.04 13.79
CA VAL A 97 1.79 -3.85 13.14
C VAL A 97 1.74 -5.31 13.57
N MET A 98 1.65 -5.60 14.86
CA MET A 98 1.63 -6.98 15.37
C MET A 98 0.35 -7.72 14.97
N LYS A 99 -0.78 -7.02 14.96
CA LYS A 99 -2.04 -7.57 14.44
C LYS A 99 -1.91 -7.93 12.95
N CYS A 100 -1.30 -7.04 12.15
CA CYS A 100 -1.08 -7.31 10.72
C CYS A 100 -0.14 -8.50 10.50
N ILE A 101 0.97 -8.57 11.24
CA ILE A 101 1.90 -9.71 11.16
C ILE A 101 1.18 -11.02 11.46
N ARG A 102 0.43 -11.08 12.56
CA ARG A 102 -0.28 -12.28 13.01
C ARG A 102 -1.37 -12.72 12.04
N MET A 103 -2.04 -11.78 11.38
CA MET A 103 -3.15 -12.09 10.46
C MET A 103 -2.73 -12.33 9.02
N LEU A 104 -1.63 -11.74 8.56
CA LEU A 104 -1.31 -11.64 7.14
C LEU A 104 -0.02 -12.36 6.74
N THR A 105 0.81 -12.81 7.70
CA THR A 105 2.06 -13.51 7.40
C THR A 105 1.99 -14.98 7.76
N PHE A 106 2.92 -15.77 7.24
CA PHE A 106 3.12 -17.17 7.58
C PHE A 106 4.38 -17.37 8.45
N LEU A 107 4.80 -16.34 9.16
CA LEU A 107 5.89 -16.45 10.13
C LEU A 107 5.56 -17.45 11.23
N PRO A 108 6.55 -18.19 11.76
CA PRO A 108 6.35 -19.08 12.89
C PRO A 108 5.74 -18.36 14.10
N LEU A 109 4.77 -18.98 14.77
CA LEU A 109 4.07 -18.36 15.91
C LEU A 109 5.04 -18.00 17.04
N GLU A 110 6.06 -18.83 17.28
CA GLU A 110 7.10 -18.58 18.28
C GLU A 110 7.84 -17.27 18.01
N GLN A 111 8.15 -16.97 16.74
CA GLN A 111 8.77 -15.71 16.34
C GLN A 111 7.82 -14.54 16.54
N ILE A 112 6.55 -14.70 16.20
CA ILE A 112 5.53 -13.65 16.38
C ILE A 112 5.33 -13.36 17.86
N ASP A 113 5.27 -14.40 18.71
CA ASP A 113 5.09 -14.27 20.17
C ASP A 113 6.29 -13.55 20.82
N GLU A 114 7.51 -13.79 20.34
CA GLU A 114 8.69 -13.01 20.76
C GLU A 114 8.54 -11.52 20.41
N MET A 115 8.05 -11.23 19.21
CA MET A 115 7.85 -9.87 18.71
C MET A 115 6.75 -9.10 19.46
N ASP A 116 5.77 -9.78 20.10
CA ASP A 116 4.71 -9.13 20.88
C ASP A 116 5.26 -8.31 22.07
N SER A 117 6.46 -8.63 22.53
CA SER A 117 7.15 -7.88 23.60
C SER A 117 7.91 -6.65 23.10
N TRP A 118 7.95 -6.41 21.79
CA TRP A 118 8.73 -5.33 21.20
C TRP A 118 8.05 -3.98 21.37
N GLU A 119 8.82 -2.98 21.80
CA GLU A 119 8.36 -1.61 22.00
C GLU A 119 9.34 -0.59 21.39
N GLY A 120 8.87 0.63 21.20
CA GLY A 120 9.70 1.76 20.76
C GLY A 120 10.37 1.50 19.39
N SER A 121 11.70 1.57 19.35
CA SER A 121 12.46 1.39 18.10
C SER A 121 12.36 -0.01 17.49
N LYS A 122 12.13 -1.05 18.29
CA LYS A 122 11.93 -2.43 17.80
C LYS A 122 10.66 -2.61 16.97
N LEU A 123 9.62 -1.79 17.19
CA LEU A 123 8.45 -1.80 16.33
C LEU A 123 8.77 -1.38 14.87
N ASN A 124 9.84 -0.59 14.67
CA ASN A 124 10.29 -0.30 13.31
C ASN A 124 10.88 -1.53 12.60
N GLU A 125 11.50 -2.44 13.35
CA GLU A 125 11.99 -3.71 12.84
C GLU A 125 10.81 -4.64 12.50
N ALA A 126 9.79 -4.72 13.36
CA ALA A 126 8.56 -5.45 13.09
C ALA A 126 7.85 -4.93 11.82
N LYS A 127 7.81 -3.60 11.63
CA LYS A 127 7.26 -3.00 10.41
C LYS A 127 8.10 -3.33 9.16
N GLU A 128 9.41 -3.45 9.30
CA GLU A 128 10.29 -3.82 8.20
C GLU A 128 10.08 -5.29 7.80
N ILE A 129 9.91 -6.18 8.79
CA ILE A 129 9.56 -7.58 8.57
C ILE A 129 8.21 -7.67 7.85
N LEU A 130 7.16 -7.01 8.36
CA LEU A 130 5.85 -6.99 7.71
C LEU A 130 5.94 -6.47 6.27
N ALA A 131 6.67 -5.36 6.07
CA ALA A 131 6.82 -4.73 4.76
C ALA A 131 7.59 -5.61 3.76
N TYR A 132 8.44 -6.50 4.22
CA TYR A 132 9.13 -7.48 3.38
C TYR A 132 8.24 -8.70 3.07
N GLU A 133 7.60 -9.27 4.09
CA GLU A 133 6.77 -10.47 3.96
C GLU A 133 5.59 -10.26 3.00
N MET A 134 4.94 -9.10 3.07
CA MET A 134 3.76 -8.83 2.26
C MET A 134 4.05 -8.80 0.75
N PRO A 135 4.99 -8.00 0.22
CA PRO A 135 5.33 -8.06 -1.20
C PRO A 135 6.03 -9.36 -1.59
N SER A 136 6.77 -10.02 -0.70
CA SER A 136 7.36 -11.33 -0.98
C SER A 136 6.29 -12.37 -1.32
N MET A 137 5.19 -12.37 -0.58
CA MET A 137 4.06 -13.26 -0.83
C MET A 137 3.29 -12.91 -2.12
N VAL A 138 3.13 -11.63 -2.43
CA VAL A 138 2.26 -11.14 -3.52
C VAL A 138 3.01 -10.99 -4.83
N HIS A 139 4.23 -10.47 -4.80
CA HIS A 139 5.04 -10.12 -5.98
C HIS A 139 6.30 -10.97 -6.15
N GLY A 140 6.63 -11.78 -5.14
CA GLY A 140 7.85 -12.61 -5.10
C GLY A 140 9.01 -11.96 -4.34
N GLU A 141 9.96 -12.81 -3.92
CA GLU A 141 11.08 -12.40 -3.07
C GLU A 141 12.01 -11.36 -3.74
N GLU A 142 12.22 -11.47 -5.05
CA GLU A 142 13.07 -10.54 -5.79
C GLU A 142 12.52 -9.11 -5.74
N GLU A 143 11.21 -8.95 -6.01
CA GLU A 143 10.54 -7.65 -5.96
C GLU A 143 10.49 -7.09 -4.52
N ALA A 144 10.29 -7.95 -3.52
CA ALA A 144 10.30 -7.55 -2.12
C ALA A 144 11.69 -7.04 -1.70
N LYS A 145 12.76 -7.72 -2.15
CA LYS A 145 14.14 -7.32 -1.88
C LYS A 145 14.48 -6.00 -2.56
N ASN A 146 14.13 -5.85 -3.83
CA ASN A 146 14.32 -4.60 -4.57
C ASN A 146 13.58 -3.43 -3.90
N ALA A 147 12.35 -3.65 -3.45
CA ALA A 147 11.57 -2.65 -2.74
C ALA A 147 12.19 -2.28 -1.38
N GLN A 148 12.71 -3.27 -0.63
CA GLN A 148 13.39 -3.04 0.64
C GLN A 148 14.71 -2.28 0.45
N GLU A 149 15.53 -2.68 -0.51
CA GLU A 149 16.79 -2.02 -0.82
C GLU A 149 16.56 -0.57 -1.28
N GLY A 150 15.56 -0.36 -2.16
CA GLY A 150 15.13 0.97 -2.57
C GLY A 150 14.66 1.83 -1.39
N ALA A 151 13.88 1.26 -0.47
CA ALA A 151 13.45 1.96 0.73
C ALA A 151 14.63 2.34 1.63
N ARG A 152 15.58 1.43 1.85
CA ARG A 152 16.79 1.68 2.64
C ARG A 152 17.71 2.73 2.01
N ALA A 153 17.88 2.67 0.68
CA ALA A 153 18.69 3.64 -0.05
C ALA A 153 18.15 5.07 0.09
N VAL A 154 16.83 5.24 0.02
CA VAL A 154 16.18 6.55 0.26
C VAL A 154 16.48 7.11 1.64
N PHE A 155 16.70 6.25 2.64
CA PHE A 155 16.99 6.68 4.01
C PHE A 155 18.46 6.88 4.32
N SER A 156 19.36 6.08 3.70
CA SER A 156 20.77 6.05 4.07
C SER A 156 21.66 6.94 3.20
N THR A 157 21.36 7.09 1.91
CA THR A 157 22.26 7.76 0.96
C THR A 157 21.58 8.78 0.05
N GLY A 158 20.23 8.86 0.08
CA GLY A 158 19.52 9.65 -0.91
C GLY A 158 19.57 9.07 -2.34
N SER A 159 20.13 7.87 -2.53
CA SER A 159 20.17 7.23 -3.85
C SER A 159 18.77 6.80 -4.30
N SER A 160 18.47 7.04 -5.56
CA SER A 160 17.11 7.01 -6.12
C SER A 160 16.87 5.86 -7.11
N GLU A 161 17.76 4.87 -7.19
CA GLU A 161 17.74 3.86 -8.27
C GLU A 161 16.46 2.99 -8.34
N HIS A 162 15.75 2.83 -7.24
CA HIS A 162 14.53 1.98 -7.16
C HIS A 162 13.24 2.76 -6.81
N MET A 163 13.27 4.09 -6.90
CA MET A 163 12.07 4.91 -6.71
C MET A 163 11.18 4.89 -7.96
N PRO A 164 9.84 5.05 -7.78
CA PRO A 164 8.99 5.42 -8.90
C PRO A 164 9.61 6.59 -9.65
N THR A 165 9.77 6.46 -10.94
CA THR A 165 10.40 7.49 -11.77
C THR A 165 9.36 8.10 -12.70
N SER A 166 9.27 9.42 -12.74
CA SER A 166 8.46 10.17 -13.70
C SER A 166 9.40 10.97 -14.60
N GLU A 167 9.07 11.02 -15.88
CA GLU A 167 9.83 11.80 -16.86
C GLU A 167 9.25 13.21 -17.00
N ILE A 168 10.13 14.21 -17.02
CA ILE A 168 9.80 15.61 -17.28
C ILE A 168 10.29 15.94 -18.68
N SER A 169 9.40 16.44 -19.54
CA SER A 169 9.74 16.82 -20.89
C SER A 169 10.42 18.19 -20.92
N ALA A 170 11.23 18.44 -21.97
CA ALA A 170 11.87 19.75 -22.17
C ALA A 170 10.86 20.90 -22.31
N GLU A 171 9.65 20.60 -22.78
CA GLU A 171 8.55 21.57 -22.95
C GLU A 171 7.93 22.02 -21.61
N ASP A 172 8.17 21.29 -20.53
CA ASP A 172 7.67 21.63 -19.19
C ASP A 172 8.49 22.74 -18.51
N PHE A 173 9.65 23.06 -19.08
CA PHE A 173 10.52 24.13 -18.57
C PHE A 173 10.18 25.47 -19.23
N THR A 174 10.11 26.51 -18.42
CA THR A 174 10.01 27.91 -18.86
C THR A 174 11.25 28.65 -18.36
N ASP A 175 12.01 29.25 -19.28
CA ASP A 175 13.28 29.91 -18.98
C ASP A 175 14.26 29.02 -18.18
N ASP A 176 14.40 27.77 -18.62
CA ASP A 176 15.22 26.72 -17.98
C ASP A 176 14.83 26.41 -16.52
N LYS A 177 13.60 26.71 -16.11
CA LYS A 177 13.08 26.47 -14.76
C LYS A 177 11.69 25.80 -14.81
N ILE A 178 11.39 25.02 -13.78
CA ILE A 178 10.07 24.43 -13.58
C ILE A 178 9.61 24.67 -12.14
N ASP A 179 8.37 25.15 -11.96
CA ASP A 179 7.85 25.42 -10.62
C ASP A 179 7.55 24.13 -9.83
N ILE A 180 7.78 24.18 -8.52
CA ILE A 180 7.62 23.04 -7.60
C ILE A 180 6.21 22.46 -7.63
N VAL A 181 5.19 23.28 -7.86
CA VAL A 181 3.79 22.84 -7.89
C VAL A 181 3.52 22.03 -9.17
N THR A 182 4.09 22.44 -10.31
CA THR A 182 4.04 21.67 -11.54
C THR A 182 4.76 20.34 -11.40
N LEU A 183 5.93 20.31 -10.78
CA LEU A 183 6.66 19.07 -10.47
C LEU A 183 5.82 18.10 -9.64
N LEU A 184 5.17 18.58 -8.58
CA LEU A 184 4.30 17.74 -7.74
C LEU A 184 3.12 17.13 -8.50
N VAL A 185 2.56 17.84 -9.46
CA VAL A 185 1.45 17.34 -10.27
C VAL A 185 1.95 16.33 -11.31
N LYS A 186 3.06 16.61 -11.97
CA LYS A 186 3.68 15.71 -12.96
C LYS A 186 4.19 14.41 -12.34
N ALA A 187 4.72 14.50 -11.12
CA ALA A 187 5.15 13.37 -10.31
C ALA A 187 3.97 12.58 -9.68
N GLU A 188 2.72 12.95 -10.00
CA GLU A 188 1.50 12.39 -9.42
C GLU A 188 1.43 12.47 -7.88
N LEU A 189 2.32 13.25 -7.26
CA LEU A 189 2.33 13.51 -5.83
C LEU A 189 1.20 14.45 -5.38
N ALA A 190 0.64 15.22 -6.30
CA ALA A 190 -0.55 16.04 -6.08
C ALA A 190 -1.52 15.90 -7.27
N LYS A 191 -2.81 15.73 -6.97
CA LYS A 191 -3.86 15.61 -8.00
C LYS A 191 -4.16 16.94 -8.70
N THR A 192 -3.91 18.05 -8.01
CA THR A 192 -4.18 19.40 -8.51
C THR A 192 -3.10 20.39 -8.08
N ARG A 193 -2.93 21.49 -8.85
CA ARG A 193 -2.02 22.58 -8.48
C ARG A 193 -2.35 23.19 -7.10
N ASN A 194 -3.62 23.27 -6.73
CA ASN A 194 -4.03 23.80 -5.42
C ASN A 194 -3.61 22.86 -4.28
N GLU A 195 -3.70 21.56 -4.47
CA GLU A 195 -3.20 20.56 -3.50
C GLU A 195 -1.68 20.67 -3.35
N GLY A 196 -0.96 20.74 -4.47
CA GLY A 196 0.49 20.92 -4.47
C GLY A 196 0.92 22.17 -3.73
N ARG A 197 0.28 23.32 -4.00
CA ARG A 197 0.55 24.59 -3.32
C ARG A 197 0.38 24.48 -1.80
N ARG A 198 -0.75 23.94 -1.35
CA ARG A 198 -1.00 23.72 0.09
C ARG A 198 0.03 22.82 0.75
N ALA A 199 0.45 21.75 0.05
CA ALA A 199 1.48 20.85 0.57
C ALA A 199 2.82 21.57 0.77
N VAL A 200 3.22 22.46 -0.16
CA VAL A 200 4.43 23.28 -0.04
C VAL A 200 4.30 24.28 1.11
N GLU A 201 3.20 25.04 1.18
CA GLU A 201 2.94 26.04 2.24
C GLU A 201 2.94 25.42 3.65
N GLN A 202 2.44 24.17 3.77
CA GLN A 202 2.48 23.40 5.01
C GLN A 202 3.86 22.79 5.32
N GLY A 203 4.85 23.02 4.45
CA GLY A 203 6.20 22.47 4.60
C GLY A 203 6.27 20.96 4.53
N GLY A 204 5.32 20.33 3.82
CA GLY A 204 5.26 18.90 3.58
C GLY A 204 6.01 18.45 2.33
N VAL A 205 6.80 19.32 1.67
CA VAL A 205 7.52 19.00 0.44
C VAL A 205 9.01 19.18 0.63
N SER A 206 9.80 18.28 0.06
CA SER A 206 11.26 18.43 -0.05
C SER A 206 11.76 18.01 -1.42
N VAL A 207 12.84 18.65 -1.88
CA VAL A 207 13.60 18.35 -3.10
C VAL A 207 15.00 17.95 -2.65
N ASP A 208 15.47 16.78 -3.03
CA ASP A 208 16.79 16.20 -2.64
C ASP A 208 17.07 16.28 -1.13
N GLY A 209 16.01 16.15 -0.32
CA GLY A 209 16.09 16.23 1.14
C GLY A 209 15.97 17.65 1.70
N GLU A 210 16.08 18.69 0.89
CA GLU A 210 15.89 20.07 1.31
C GLU A 210 14.39 20.43 1.36
N LYS A 211 13.94 20.95 2.49
CA LYS A 211 12.53 21.30 2.72
C LYS A 211 12.16 22.58 1.99
N ILE A 212 11.12 22.51 1.16
CA ILE A 212 10.61 23.64 0.38
C ILE A 212 9.31 24.15 1.02
N THR A 213 9.25 25.46 1.29
CA THR A 213 8.09 26.13 1.90
C THR A 213 7.52 27.25 1.03
N ASP A 214 8.26 27.66 0.00
CA ASP A 214 7.77 28.69 -0.94
C ASP A 214 7.11 28.02 -2.16
N PRO A 215 5.82 28.23 -2.40
CA PRO A 215 5.13 27.70 -3.59
C PRO A 215 5.63 28.27 -4.93
N LYS A 216 6.41 29.36 -4.89
CA LYS A 216 7.03 29.97 -6.06
C LYS A 216 8.44 29.43 -6.34
N TYR A 217 8.92 28.50 -5.49
CA TYR A 217 10.20 27.86 -5.71
C TYR A 217 10.22 27.18 -7.07
N ALA A 218 11.28 27.41 -7.83
CA ALA A 218 11.49 26.83 -9.15
C ALA A 218 12.82 26.07 -9.14
N VAL A 219 12.80 24.88 -9.70
CA VAL A 219 13.98 24.02 -9.89
C VAL A 219 14.59 24.34 -11.25
N GLU A 220 15.88 24.55 -11.28
CA GLU A 220 16.62 24.80 -12.52
C GLU A 220 16.81 23.48 -13.29
N LYS A 221 16.76 23.55 -14.62
CA LYS A 221 16.95 22.39 -15.50
C LYS A 221 18.29 21.70 -15.23
N ALA A 222 19.34 22.49 -14.91
CA ALA A 222 20.67 21.97 -14.58
C ALA A 222 20.69 21.09 -13.29
N ALA A 223 19.71 21.26 -12.40
CA ALA A 223 19.61 20.44 -11.16
C ALA A 223 19.20 18.99 -11.45
N PHE A 224 18.62 18.72 -12.61
CA PHE A 224 18.18 17.37 -12.99
C PHE A 224 19.30 16.46 -13.47
N GLY A 225 20.55 16.68 -13.30
CA GLY A 225 21.67 15.84 -13.66
C GLY A 225 21.39 14.46 -14.25
N GLU A 226 22.38 13.60 -14.38
CA GLU A 226 22.18 12.21 -14.87
C GLU A 226 21.29 11.38 -13.91
N ASP A 227 21.31 11.70 -12.62
CA ASP A 227 20.57 10.99 -11.58
C ASP A 227 19.16 11.55 -11.35
N GLY A 228 18.76 12.64 -12.00
CA GLY A 228 17.49 13.32 -11.76
C GLY A 228 17.40 13.93 -10.36
N ILE A 229 16.21 14.39 -9.96
CA ILE A 229 15.92 14.93 -8.61
C ILE A 229 14.93 14.05 -7.86
N VAL A 230 15.04 14.02 -6.54
CA VAL A 230 14.14 13.29 -5.65
C VAL A 230 13.13 14.24 -5.01
N LEU A 231 11.86 14.06 -5.37
CA LEU A 231 10.75 14.84 -4.82
C LEU A 231 10.01 14.02 -3.76
N LYS A 232 9.79 14.60 -2.56
CA LYS A 232 9.05 13.96 -1.46
C LYS A 232 7.86 14.82 -1.02
N LYS A 233 6.71 14.18 -0.72
CA LYS A 233 5.52 14.85 -0.18
C LYS A 233 4.98 14.13 1.06
N GLY A 234 4.77 14.90 2.14
CA GLY A 234 4.12 14.47 3.38
C GLY A 234 4.99 13.66 4.34
N LYS A 235 4.45 13.44 5.54
CA LYS A 235 5.05 12.52 6.54
C LYS A 235 5.03 11.07 6.05
N ASP A 236 4.04 10.69 5.25
CA ASP A 236 3.86 9.36 4.66
C ASP A 236 4.72 9.12 3.40
N ARG A 237 5.60 10.06 3.12
CA ARG A 237 6.76 9.92 2.23
C ARG A 237 6.47 9.29 0.87
N LYS A 238 5.46 9.77 0.15
CA LYS A 238 5.41 9.54 -1.29
C LYS A 238 6.62 10.21 -1.90
N SER A 239 7.52 9.41 -2.47
CA SER A 239 8.76 9.87 -3.09
C SER A 239 8.74 9.46 -4.55
N THR A 240 9.15 10.36 -5.44
CA THR A 240 9.27 10.09 -6.87
C THR A 240 10.58 10.69 -7.37
N ARG A 241 11.31 9.94 -8.16
CA ARG A 241 12.46 10.44 -8.91
C ARG A 241 11.97 11.09 -10.20
N LEU A 242 12.47 12.25 -10.53
CA LEU A 242 12.16 12.97 -11.76
C LEU A 242 13.41 13.03 -12.64
N ASN A 243 13.33 12.42 -13.81
CA ASN A 243 14.37 12.51 -14.82
C ASN A 243 13.91 13.47 -15.93
N SER A 244 14.81 14.28 -16.44
CA SER A 244 14.56 15.01 -17.69
C SER A 244 14.93 14.10 -18.86
N SER A 245 13.94 13.70 -19.68
CA SER A 245 14.19 12.94 -20.89
C SER A 245 14.97 13.80 -21.89
N HIS A 246 16.16 13.29 -22.27
CA HIS A 246 17.03 13.77 -23.35
C HIS A 246 17.27 15.29 -23.44
N ILE A 247 18.30 15.71 -22.72
CA ILE A 247 19.02 16.94 -23.06
C ILE A 247 20.23 16.52 -23.92
N THR A 248 20.03 16.49 -25.22
CA THR A 248 21.11 16.64 -26.21
C THR A 248 21.06 18.02 -26.75
#